data_b6dcd9bf0b1096ac54760791dbc22d50
#
_entry.id   b6dcd9bf0b1096ac54760791dbc22d50
#
_cell.length_a   1.000
_cell.length_b   1.000
_cell.length_c   1.000
_cell.angle_alpha   90.00
_cell.angle_beta   90.00
_cell.angle_gamma   90.00
#
_symmetry.space_group_name_H-M   'P 1'
#
loop_
_entity.id
_entity.type
_entity.pdbx_description
1 polymer ?
#
loop_
_entity_poly.entity_id
_entity_poly.type
_entity_poly.pdbx_seq_one_letter_code
_entity_poly.pdbx_strand_id
1 'polypeptide(L)'
;YIFEYIPNKYSVTEENLRSSDAIEIKIGQGTKPGMGGHLPGKKVTPEIAALRGKKPGEDVQSPSKFPELNSREDLKAMVAMLRERSGGRPIGIKIAAGHLEQDLEYCVFAEPDFITIDGRGGSTGSSPFFLREATTVPTIYALSRARKYLDAVHSDISLVITGGLRVSPDFAKALAMGADAVAIGTAALIAAACQQYRICGSGLCPVGIATQDPALRARFKMEAAAQRVANFLNVSRAELETFARVTGHHSVHDLSTADLITLNRDIARYTGIAHAGTPKL
;
A
#
# COMPACT_ATOMS: atom_id res chain seq x y z
N TYR A 1 -13.88 4.54 3.49
CA TYR A 1 -12.45 4.83 3.26
C TYR A 1 -11.59 4.48 4.46
N ILE A 2 -10.29 4.16 4.24
CA ILE A 2 -9.30 3.94 5.29
C ILE A 2 -8.57 5.26 5.55
N PHE A 3 -8.57 5.75 6.80
CA PHE A 3 -7.85 6.95 7.20
C PHE A 3 -6.36 6.64 7.42
N GLU A 4 -5.47 7.32 6.69
CA GLU A 4 -4.02 7.14 6.83
C GLU A 4 -3.49 8.01 8.00
N TYR A 5 -3.14 7.37 9.12
CA TYR A 5 -2.54 8.01 10.28
C TYR A 5 -1.02 8.08 10.13
N ILE A 6 -0.48 9.29 10.01
CA ILE A 6 0.93 9.56 9.69
C ILE A 6 1.62 10.41 10.78
N PRO A 7 2.95 10.45 10.84
CA PRO A 7 3.69 11.21 11.87
C PRO A 7 3.31 12.70 11.96
N ASN A 8 2.93 13.31 10.84
CA ASN A 8 2.48 14.71 10.80
C ASN A 8 1.07 14.94 11.35
N LYS A 9 0.30 13.88 11.56
CA LYS A 9 -1.08 13.94 12.09
C LYS A 9 -2.00 14.90 11.35
N TYR A 10 -1.83 15.02 10.02
CA TYR A 10 -2.70 15.86 9.19
C TYR A 10 -4.14 15.37 9.26
N SER A 11 -5.07 16.34 9.42
CA SER A 11 -6.50 16.09 9.44
C SER A 11 -6.96 15.08 10.50
N VAL A 12 -6.16 14.84 11.55
CA VAL A 12 -6.54 13.97 12.66
C VAL A 12 -7.54 14.73 13.55
N THR A 13 -8.81 14.47 13.33
CA THR A 13 -9.93 14.96 14.14
C THR A 13 -10.78 13.79 14.60
N GLU A 14 -11.56 13.95 15.68
CA GLU A 14 -12.49 12.92 16.13
C GLU A 14 -13.51 12.56 15.02
N GLU A 15 -13.97 13.57 14.28
CA GLU A 15 -14.88 13.38 13.16
C GLU A 15 -14.28 12.48 12.08
N ASN A 16 -13.04 12.77 11.62
CA ASN A 16 -12.37 11.97 10.59
C ASN A 16 -12.06 10.54 11.04
N LEU A 17 -11.67 10.36 12.31
CA LEU A 17 -11.42 9.03 12.85
C LEU A 17 -12.71 8.20 12.92
N ARG A 18 -13.82 8.79 13.36
CA ARG A 18 -15.11 8.09 13.51
C ARG A 18 -15.85 7.86 12.20
N SER A 19 -15.69 8.75 11.21
CA SER A 19 -16.32 8.63 9.90
C SER A 19 -15.58 7.68 8.95
N SER A 20 -14.33 7.29 9.27
CA SER A 20 -13.58 6.32 8.47
C SER A 20 -14.10 4.89 8.69
N ASP A 21 -13.92 4.01 7.69
CA ASP A 21 -14.24 2.59 7.81
C ASP A 21 -13.13 1.83 8.56
N ALA A 22 -11.90 2.29 8.47
CA ALA A 22 -10.73 1.78 9.19
C ALA A 22 -9.66 2.89 9.31
N ILE A 23 -8.64 2.65 10.16
CA ILE A 23 -7.48 3.54 10.30
C ILE A 23 -6.21 2.74 10.04
N GLU A 24 -5.30 3.27 9.21
CA GLU A 24 -4.00 2.64 8.93
C GLU A 24 -2.86 3.51 9.49
N ILE A 25 -2.13 3.01 10.48
CA ILE A 25 -0.91 3.62 11.00
C ILE A 25 0.20 3.40 9.98
N LYS A 26 0.61 4.43 9.28
CA LYS A 26 1.64 4.33 8.26
C LYS A 26 3.02 4.63 8.82
N ILE A 27 3.75 3.57 9.14
CA ILE A 27 5.14 3.64 9.62
C ILE A 27 6.10 3.78 8.45
N GLY A 28 5.84 3.05 7.36
CA GLY A 28 6.69 3.03 6.18
C GLY A 28 5.93 2.94 4.87
N GLN A 29 6.65 3.06 3.78
CA GLN A 29 6.11 2.96 2.43
C GLN A 29 7.20 2.46 1.49
N GLY A 30 6.91 1.43 0.69
CA GLY A 30 7.66 0.86 -0.42
C GLY A 30 9.15 1.11 -0.43
N THR A 31 9.61 1.92 -1.37
CA THR A 31 11.04 2.19 -1.58
C THR A 31 11.55 3.45 -0.88
N LYS A 32 10.92 3.88 0.19
CA LYS A 32 11.44 4.99 1.02
C LYS A 32 11.14 4.79 2.51
N PRO A 33 11.60 3.68 3.09
CA PRO A 33 11.48 3.47 4.52
C PRO A 33 12.25 4.57 5.27
N GLY A 34 11.65 5.14 6.31
CA GLY A 34 12.28 6.20 7.09
C GLY A 34 12.46 7.55 6.36
N MET A 35 12.05 7.66 5.11
CA MET A 35 11.98 8.93 4.40
C MET A 35 10.54 9.44 4.42
N GLY A 36 10.23 10.42 5.22
CA GLY A 36 8.91 11.04 5.30
C GLY A 36 8.42 11.65 3.98
N GLY A 37 7.21 12.17 3.98
CA GLY A 37 6.66 12.91 2.84
C GLY A 37 7.35 14.26 2.68
N HIS A 38 7.52 14.70 1.44
CA HIS A 38 7.98 16.05 1.10
C HIS A 38 7.00 16.66 0.09
N LEU A 39 6.41 17.79 0.46
CA LEU A 39 5.63 18.63 -0.44
C LEU A 39 6.39 19.94 -0.65
N PRO A 40 6.92 20.18 -1.87
CA PRO A 40 7.61 21.43 -2.17
C PRO A 40 6.74 22.67 -1.96
N GLY A 41 7.30 23.75 -1.42
CA GLY A 41 6.60 24.99 -1.08
C GLY A 41 5.77 25.56 -2.23
N LYS A 42 6.27 25.49 -3.46
CA LYS A 42 5.54 25.92 -4.66
C LYS A 42 4.20 25.20 -4.90
N LYS A 43 3.96 24.07 -4.22
CA LYS A 43 2.69 23.33 -4.22
C LYS A 43 1.83 23.62 -3.00
N VAL A 44 2.37 24.34 -2.02
CA VAL A 44 1.67 24.64 -0.76
C VAL A 44 0.86 25.90 -0.96
N THR A 45 -0.37 25.74 -1.46
CA THR A 45 -1.36 26.80 -1.57
C THR A 45 -1.83 27.25 -0.18
N PRO A 46 -2.47 28.43 -0.04
CA PRO A 46 -3.08 28.84 1.24
C PRO A 46 -4.02 27.79 1.84
N GLU A 47 -4.84 27.14 1.02
CA GLU A 47 -5.73 26.06 1.42
C GLU A 47 -4.97 24.85 1.98
N ILE A 48 -3.94 24.39 1.25
CA ILE A 48 -3.11 23.26 1.70
C ILE A 48 -2.35 23.61 2.97
N ALA A 49 -1.85 24.85 3.07
CA ALA A 49 -1.15 25.34 4.25
C ALA A 49 -2.06 25.32 5.48
N ALA A 50 -3.30 25.79 5.35
CA ALA A 50 -4.29 25.78 6.43
C ALA A 50 -4.58 24.34 6.91
N LEU A 51 -4.83 23.41 5.97
CA LEU A 51 -5.08 22.00 6.27
C LEU A 51 -3.89 21.31 6.97
N ARG A 52 -2.68 21.75 6.70
CA ARG A 52 -1.45 21.14 7.24
C ARG A 52 -0.82 21.90 8.40
N GLY A 53 -1.43 22.99 8.85
CA GLY A 53 -0.88 23.83 9.91
C GLY A 53 0.49 24.43 9.56
N LYS A 54 0.69 24.86 8.31
CA LYS A 54 1.94 25.39 7.76
C LYS A 54 1.71 26.75 7.11
N LYS A 55 2.80 27.42 6.69
CA LYS A 55 2.68 28.66 5.93
C LYS A 55 2.63 28.39 4.44
N PRO A 56 1.85 29.18 3.66
CA PRO A 56 1.85 29.07 2.21
C PRO A 56 3.25 29.31 1.64
N GLY A 57 3.62 28.51 0.63
CA GLY A 57 4.91 28.64 -0.06
C GLY A 57 6.10 28.01 0.67
N GLU A 58 5.95 27.52 1.89
CA GLU A 58 7.01 26.80 2.61
C GLU A 58 6.94 25.29 2.37
N ASP A 59 8.12 24.65 2.27
CA ASP A 59 8.22 23.20 2.13
C ASP A 59 7.59 22.49 3.35
N VAL A 60 6.80 21.46 3.08
CA VAL A 60 6.24 20.60 4.13
C VAL A 60 6.98 19.28 4.11
N GLN A 61 7.79 19.05 5.14
CA GLN A 61 8.51 17.79 5.35
C GLN A 61 7.87 17.01 6.50
N SER A 62 7.62 15.73 6.26
CA SER A 62 7.15 14.81 7.30
C SER A 62 8.34 14.25 8.07
N PRO A 63 8.21 14.04 9.39
CA PRO A 63 9.20 13.28 10.16
C PRO A 63 9.42 11.89 9.56
N SER A 64 10.62 11.34 9.74
CA SER A 64 10.97 9.99 9.28
C SER A 64 10.35 8.88 10.14
N LYS A 65 9.92 9.22 11.33
CA LYS A 65 9.25 8.31 12.28
C LYS A 65 8.21 9.07 13.10
N PHE A 66 7.35 8.33 13.77
CA PHE A 66 6.51 8.89 14.84
C PHE A 66 7.40 9.23 16.04
N PRO A 67 7.41 10.49 16.53
CA PRO A 67 8.23 10.85 17.69
C PRO A 67 7.90 10.05 18.95
N GLU A 68 6.63 9.65 19.10
CA GLU A 68 6.10 8.91 20.24
C GLU A 68 6.31 7.39 20.16
N LEU A 69 6.71 6.82 19.01
CA LEU A 69 6.97 5.39 18.89
C LEU A 69 8.44 5.08 19.11
N ASN A 70 8.78 4.56 20.29
CA ASN A 70 10.15 4.18 20.69
C ASN A 70 10.24 2.71 21.09
N SER A 71 9.11 2.03 21.29
CA SER A 71 9.01 0.63 21.67
C SER A 71 7.80 -0.03 20.98
N ARG A 72 7.71 -1.36 21.04
CA ARG A 72 6.52 -2.09 20.58
C ARG A 72 5.30 -1.85 21.48
N GLU A 73 5.55 -1.55 22.77
CA GLU A 73 4.52 -1.17 23.73
C GLU A 73 3.87 0.17 23.34
N ASP A 74 4.65 1.13 22.85
CA ASP A 74 4.12 2.41 22.34
C ASP A 74 3.24 2.17 21.10
N LEU A 75 3.63 1.26 20.22
CA LEU A 75 2.83 0.91 19.04
C LEU A 75 1.51 0.24 19.46
N LYS A 76 1.53 -0.68 20.43
CA LYS A 76 0.32 -1.28 20.99
C LYS A 76 -0.60 -0.25 21.64
N ALA A 77 -0.04 0.67 22.40
CA ALA A 77 -0.78 1.77 22.99
C ALA A 77 -1.41 2.69 21.93
N MET A 78 -0.70 2.95 20.83
CA MET A 78 -1.23 3.74 19.71
C MET A 78 -2.40 3.01 19.01
N VAL A 79 -2.31 1.71 18.77
CA VAL A 79 -3.41 0.90 18.22
C VAL A 79 -4.63 0.98 19.14
N ALA A 80 -4.46 0.78 20.44
CA ALA A 80 -5.54 0.84 21.42
C ALA A 80 -6.19 2.24 21.46
N MET A 81 -5.39 3.31 21.51
CA MET A 81 -5.85 4.70 21.51
C MET A 81 -6.66 5.03 20.24
N LEU A 82 -6.20 4.61 19.08
CA LEU A 82 -6.91 4.87 17.82
C LEU A 82 -8.22 4.07 17.74
N ARG A 83 -8.22 2.83 18.22
CA ARG A 83 -9.43 2.00 18.30
C ARG A 83 -10.48 2.63 19.21
N GLU A 84 -10.08 3.15 20.37
CA GLU A 84 -10.98 3.87 21.29
C GLU A 84 -11.52 5.15 20.65
N ARG A 85 -10.65 6.03 20.15
CA ARG A 85 -11.04 7.33 19.58
C ARG A 85 -11.93 7.20 18.36
N SER A 86 -11.72 6.19 17.55
CA SER A 86 -12.54 5.92 16.35
C SER A 86 -13.90 5.29 16.67
N GLY A 87 -14.13 4.87 17.92
CA GLY A 87 -15.34 4.15 18.31
C GLY A 87 -15.34 2.68 17.86
N GLY A 88 -14.19 2.04 17.90
CA GLY A 88 -14.03 0.60 17.60
C GLY A 88 -13.76 0.28 16.13
N ARG A 89 -13.32 1.25 15.32
CA ARG A 89 -12.93 0.96 13.92
C ARG A 89 -11.72 0.05 13.84
N PRO A 90 -11.61 -0.82 12.82
CA PRO A 90 -10.43 -1.62 12.59
C PRO A 90 -9.17 -0.75 12.45
N ILE A 91 -8.07 -1.20 13.07
CA ILE A 91 -6.77 -0.50 13.03
C ILE A 91 -5.76 -1.36 12.29
N GLY A 92 -5.18 -0.81 11.24
CA GLY A 92 -4.10 -1.43 10.49
C GLY A 92 -2.75 -0.78 10.75
N ILE A 93 -1.69 -1.52 10.42
CA ILE A 93 -0.31 -1.01 10.44
C ILE A 93 0.30 -1.25 9.06
N LYS A 94 0.83 -0.17 8.45
CA LYS A 94 1.54 -0.26 7.16
C LYS A 94 3.03 -0.09 7.35
N ILE A 95 3.79 -1.06 6.85
CA ILE A 95 5.25 -1.07 6.87
C ILE A 95 5.84 -1.23 5.46
N ALA A 96 7.04 -0.72 5.25
CA ALA A 96 7.85 -1.08 4.10
C ALA A 96 8.46 -2.48 4.33
N ALA A 97 8.67 -3.24 3.26
CA ALA A 97 9.29 -4.57 3.35
C ALA A 97 10.81 -4.46 3.60
N GLY A 98 11.19 -4.12 4.83
CA GLY A 98 12.57 -4.00 5.31
C GLY A 98 13.08 -5.26 6.00
N HIS A 99 13.32 -5.19 7.30
CA HIS A 99 13.64 -6.32 8.18
C HIS A 99 12.34 -7.05 8.58
N LEU A 100 11.72 -7.68 7.59
CA LEU A 100 10.31 -8.02 7.57
C LEU A 100 9.83 -8.81 8.80
N GLU A 101 10.55 -9.85 9.20
CA GLU A 101 10.14 -10.70 10.32
C GLU A 101 10.24 -9.94 11.66
N GLN A 102 11.26 -9.10 11.82
CA GLN A 102 11.43 -8.26 13.02
C GLN A 102 10.35 -7.17 13.07
N ASP A 103 10.07 -6.54 11.94
CA ASP A 103 9.01 -5.54 11.83
C ASP A 103 7.63 -6.16 12.09
N LEU A 104 7.39 -7.39 11.61
CA LEU A 104 6.16 -8.14 11.86
C LEU A 104 6.00 -8.54 13.32
N GLU A 105 7.08 -8.90 14.02
CA GLU A 105 7.04 -9.18 15.46
C GLU A 105 6.46 -7.99 16.25
N TYR A 106 6.92 -6.77 15.92
CA TYR A 106 6.40 -5.54 16.52
C TYR A 106 4.93 -5.30 16.16
N CYS A 107 4.57 -5.54 14.89
CA CYS A 107 3.19 -5.36 14.44
C CYS A 107 2.25 -6.35 15.12
N VAL A 108 2.60 -7.63 15.16
CA VAL A 108 1.77 -8.68 15.79
C VAL A 108 1.60 -8.42 17.29
N PHE A 109 2.67 -8.00 17.99
CA PHE A 109 2.60 -7.61 19.40
C PHE A 109 1.62 -6.46 19.67
N ALA A 110 1.47 -5.54 18.70
CA ALA A 110 0.56 -4.40 18.81
C ALA A 110 -0.92 -4.76 18.58
N GLU A 111 -1.23 -5.98 18.12
CA GLU A 111 -2.59 -6.51 17.93
C GLU A 111 -3.46 -5.64 17.00
N PRO A 112 -3.00 -5.29 15.79
CA PRO A 112 -3.83 -4.64 14.79
C PRO A 112 -4.82 -5.63 14.17
N ASP A 113 -5.83 -5.11 13.46
CA ASP A 113 -6.78 -5.93 12.72
C ASP A 113 -6.22 -6.37 11.35
N PHE A 114 -5.33 -5.55 10.77
CA PHE A 114 -4.64 -5.89 9.52
C PHE A 114 -3.23 -5.30 9.46
N ILE A 115 -2.36 -5.92 8.66
CA ILE A 115 -1.02 -5.42 8.37
C ILE A 115 -0.87 -5.25 6.86
N THR A 116 -0.45 -4.06 6.42
CA THR A 116 -0.14 -3.77 5.02
C THR A 116 1.36 -3.80 4.79
N ILE A 117 1.81 -4.71 3.93
CA ILE A 117 3.22 -4.80 3.51
C ILE A 117 3.40 -4.10 2.17
N ASP A 118 4.30 -3.12 2.11
CA ASP A 118 4.62 -2.38 0.88
C ASP A 118 6.00 -2.78 0.35
N GLY A 119 6.02 -3.61 -0.69
CA GLY A 119 7.24 -4.16 -1.28
C GLY A 119 7.95 -3.19 -2.23
N ARG A 120 9.13 -3.61 -2.76
CA ARG A 120 10.00 -2.79 -3.63
C ARG A 120 9.28 -2.20 -4.85
N GLY A 121 8.28 -2.85 -5.42
CA GLY A 121 7.48 -2.32 -6.51
C GLY A 121 6.64 -1.09 -6.14
N GLY A 122 6.43 -0.82 -4.84
CA GLY A 122 5.68 0.30 -4.29
C GLY A 122 6.50 1.56 -4.20
N SER A 123 6.55 2.35 -5.25
CA SER A 123 7.20 3.66 -5.23
C SER A 123 6.27 4.75 -5.72
N THR A 124 6.35 5.91 -5.10
CA THR A 124 5.66 7.11 -5.61
C THR A 124 6.44 7.75 -6.75
N GLY A 125 5.76 8.55 -7.58
CA GLY A 125 6.43 9.32 -8.64
C GLY A 125 7.43 10.36 -8.12
N SER A 126 7.43 10.64 -6.81
CA SER A 126 8.36 11.55 -6.13
C SER A 126 9.47 10.84 -5.34
N SER A 127 9.50 9.50 -5.33
CA SER A 127 10.59 8.76 -4.69
C SER A 127 11.90 8.94 -5.46
N PRO A 128 13.02 9.23 -4.78
CA PRO A 128 14.32 9.31 -5.41
C PRO A 128 14.70 8.01 -6.13
N PHE A 129 15.29 8.12 -7.32
CA PHE A 129 15.63 6.96 -8.15
C PHE A 129 16.55 5.98 -7.41
N PHE A 130 17.60 6.46 -6.77
CA PHE A 130 18.56 5.64 -6.05
C PHE A 130 17.93 4.82 -4.91
N LEU A 131 16.93 5.36 -4.22
CA LEU A 131 16.20 4.62 -3.19
C LEU A 131 15.35 3.50 -3.79
N ARG A 132 14.69 3.76 -4.93
CA ARG A 132 13.83 2.76 -5.59
C ARG A 132 14.58 1.50 -6.00
N GLU A 133 15.84 1.65 -6.39
CA GLU A 133 16.66 0.54 -6.86
C GLU A 133 17.41 -0.18 -5.74
N ALA A 134 17.54 0.47 -4.56
CA ALA A 134 18.43 -0.01 -3.50
C ALA A 134 17.74 -0.46 -2.21
N THR A 135 16.43 -0.16 -2.03
CA THR A 135 15.76 -0.44 -0.75
C THR A 135 14.63 -1.45 -0.87
N THR A 136 14.29 -2.07 0.24
CA THR A 136 13.18 -3.00 0.45
C THR A 136 13.25 -4.32 -0.34
N VAL A 137 12.52 -5.30 0.15
CA VAL A 137 12.41 -6.63 -0.44
C VAL A 137 11.38 -6.59 -1.59
N PRO A 138 11.63 -7.27 -2.74
CA PRO A 138 10.64 -7.39 -3.80
C PRO A 138 9.32 -7.99 -3.29
N THR A 139 8.20 -7.46 -3.77
CA THR A 139 6.85 -7.74 -3.27
C THR A 139 6.51 -9.22 -3.18
N ILE A 140 6.90 -10.03 -4.17
CA ILE A 140 6.65 -11.48 -4.17
C ILE A 140 7.34 -12.19 -2.99
N TYR A 141 8.59 -11.84 -2.68
CA TYR A 141 9.31 -12.43 -1.55
C TYR A 141 8.83 -11.87 -0.22
N ALA A 142 8.48 -10.58 -0.18
CA ALA A 142 7.92 -9.95 1.00
C ALA A 142 6.60 -10.62 1.40
N LEU A 143 5.70 -10.85 0.45
CA LEU A 143 4.43 -11.54 0.70
C LEU A 143 4.64 -12.97 1.21
N SER A 144 5.47 -13.76 0.53
CA SER A 144 5.75 -15.14 0.94
C SER A 144 6.34 -15.23 2.35
N ARG A 145 7.27 -14.33 2.69
CA ARG A 145 7.88 -14.27 4.03
C ARG A 145 6.88 -13.82 5.08
N ALA A 146 6.08 -12.80 4.79
CA ALA A 146 5.07 -12.30 5.71
C ALA A 146 4.01 -13.36 6.03
N ARG A 147 3.50 -14.06 5.01
CA ARG A 147 2.51 -15.13 5.22
C ARG A 147 3.10 -16.26 6.06
N LYS A 148 4.30 -16.73 5.71
CA LYS A 148 5.00 -17.77 6.49
C LYS A 148 5.22 -17.38 7.96
N TYR A 149 5.55 -16.10 8.21
CA TYR A 149 5.72 -15.60 9.56
C TYR A 149 4.40 -15.61 10.34
N LEU A 150 3.33 -15.05 9.76
CA LEU A 150 2.01 -15.00 10.41
C LEU A 150 1.46 -16.41 10.69
N ASP A 151 1.64 -17.34 9.75
CA ASP A 151 1.25 -18.73 9.94
C ASP A 151 2.05 -19.40 11.08
N ALA A 152 3.36 -19.17 11.14
CA ALA A 152 4.24 -19.74 12.17
C ALA A 152 3.91 -19.25 13.58
N VAL A 153 3.41 -18.03 13.72
CA VAL A 153 2.98 -17.47 15.01
C VAL A 153 1.48 -17.64 15.27
N HIS A 154 0.77 -18.36 14.40
CA HIS A 154 -0.68 -18.59 14.47
C HIS A 154 -1.50 -17.30 14.61
N SER A 155 -1.17 -16.30 13.80
CA SER A 155 -1.83 -14.99 13.84
C SER A 155 -2.99 -14.92 12.85
N ASP A 156 -4.15 -14.49 13.34
CA ASP A 156 -5.37 -14.25 12.53
C ASP A 156 -5.42 -12.82 11.92
N ILE A 157 -4.33 -12.03 12.05
CA ILE A 157 -4.25 -10.68 11.49
C ILE A 157 -4.31 -10.75 9.97
N SER A 158 -5.21 -9.98 9.37
CA SER A 158 -5.35 -9.91 7.90
C SER A 158 -4.10 -9.31 7.25
N LEU A 159 -3.60 -9.96 6.19
CA LEU A 159 -2.43 -9.55 5.43
C LEU A 159 -2.82 -8.82 4.16
N VAL A 160 -2.51 -7.54 4.08
CA VAL A 160 -2.67 -6.72 2.88
C VAL A 160 -1.31 -6.57 2.19
N ILE A 161 -1.26 -6.83 0.88
CA ILE A 161 -0.04 -6.65 0.10
C ILE A 161 -0.19 -5.51 -0.90
N THR A 162 0.85 -4.70 -1.02
CA THR A 162 0.98 -3.68 -2.05
C THR A 162 2.43 -3.61 -2.56
N GLY A 163 2.65 -2.90 -3.66
CA GLY A 163 3.98 -2.71 -4.21
C GLY A 163 4.11 -3.22 -5.64
N GLY A 164 3.62 -2.42 -6.61
CA GLY A 164 3.82 -2.66 -8.03
C GLY A 164 2.84 -3.63 -8.70
N LEU A 165 1.83 -4.11 -7.99
CA LEU A 165 0.75 -4.92 -8.55
C LEU A 165 -0.13 -4.07 -9.46
N ARG A 166 -0.44 -4.54 -10.69
CA ARG A 166 -1.04 -3.69 -11.72
C ARG A 166 -2.22 -4.27 -12.46
N VAL A 167 -2.26 -5.57 -12.63
CA VAL A 167 -3.26 -6.28 -13.43
C VAL A 167 -3.83 -7.46 -12.66
N SER A 168 -5.00 -7.93 -13.07
CA SER A 168 -5.70 -9.04 -12.40
C SER A 168 -4.85 -10.32 -12.19
N PRO A 169 -3.96 -10.74 -13.12
CA PRO A 169 -3.05 -11.84 -12.83
C PRO A 169 -2.10 -11.59 -11.65
N ASP A 170 -1.69 -10.32 -11.42
CA ASP A 170 -0.87 -10.00 -10.25
C ASP A 170 -1.70 -10.15 -8.97
N PHE A 171 -2.98 -9.72 -9.02
CA PHE A 171 -3.89 -9.80 -7.86
C PHE A 171 -4.20 -11.24 -7.53
N ALA A 172 -4.54 -12.07 -8.53
CA ALA A 172 -4.79 -13.50 -8.34
C ALA A 172 -3.57 -14.22 -7.74
N LYS A 173 -2.36 -13.95 -8.24
CA LYS A 173 -1.13 -14.53 -7.69
C LYS A 173 -0.87 -14.08 -6.26
N ALA A 174 -1.13 -12.82 -5.93
CA ALA A 174 -0.96 -12.31 -4.57
C ALA A 174 -1.94 -12.97 -3.60
N LEU A 175 -3.21 -13.12 -3.97
CA LEU A 175 -4.21 -13.85 -3.19
C LEU A 175 -3.82 -15.32 -3.02
N ALA A 176 -3.42 -15.99 -4.10
CA ALA A 176 -2.95 -17.38 -4.06
C ALA A 176 -1.69 -17.58 -3.19
N MET A 177 -0.88 -16.55 -3.02
CA MET A 177 0.28 -16.55 -2.12
C MET A 177 -0.07 -16.20 -0.67
N GLY A 178 -1.35 -16.06 -0.34
CA GLY A 178 -1.85 -15.87 1.02
C GLY A 178 -2.03 -14.41 1.46
N ALA A 179 -2.18 -13.47 0.52
CA ALA A 179 -2.68 -12.15 0.85
C ALA A 179 -4.22 -12.22 1.04
N ASP A 180 -4.74 -11.57 2.08
CA ASP A 180 -6.19 -11.44 2.28
C ASP A 180 -6.75 -10.29 1.44
N ALA A 181 -5.92 -9.28 1.14
CA ALA A 181 -6.30 -8.18 0.26
C ALA A 181 -5.09 -7.63 -0.52
N VAL A 182 -5.39 -6.97 -1.64
CA VAL A 182 -4.40 -6.32 -2.51
C VAL A 182 -4.70 -4.83 -2.60
N ALA A 183 -3.70 -4.01 -2.25
CA ALA A 183 -3.79 -2.56 -2.45
C ALA A 183 -3.01 -2.13 -3.69
N ILE A 184 -3.61 -1.22 -4.48
CA ILE A 184 -3.03 -0.71 -5.72
C ILE A 184 -2.92 0.81 -5.68
N GLY A 185 -1.87 1.35 -6.29
CA GLY A 185 -1.67 2.80 -6.41
C GLY A 185 -1.53 3.20 -7.88
N THR A 186 -0.37 2.90 -8.47
CA THR A 186 -0.04 3.30 -9.85
C THR A 186 -1.02 2.74 -10.89
N ALA A 187 -1.56 1.54 -10.69
CA ALA A 187 -2.55 0.95 -11.59
C ALA A 187 -3.82 1.81 -11.69
N ALA A 188 -4.37 2.23 -10.55
CA ALA A 188 -5.52 3.13 -10.51
C ALA A 188 -5.20 4.50 -11.12
N LEU A 189 -4.00 5.05 -10.88
CA LEU A 189 -3.56 6.30 -11.52
C LEU A 189 -3.47 6.17 -13.05
N ILE A 190 -2.95 5.04 -13.56
CA ILE A 190 -2.89 4.79 -15.02
C ILE A 190 -4.31 4.69 -15.59
N ALA A 191 -5.20 3.97 -14.94
CA ALA A 191 -6.60 3.91 -15.32
C ALA A 191 -7.26 5.30 -15.34
N ALA A 192 -6.91 6.18 -14.38
CA ALA A 192 -7.35 7.57 -14.35
C ALA A 192 -6.66 8.50 -15.37
N ALA A 193 -5.83 7.98 -16.27
CA ALA A 193 -5.08 8.67 -17.34
C ALA A 193 -3.67 9.15 -16.99
N CYS A 194 -3.04 8.69 -15.91
CA CYS A 194 -1.63 8.97 -15.65
C CYS A 194 -0.74 8.34 -16.73
N GLN A 195 0.12 9.14 -17.36
CA GLN A 195 1.04 8.71 -18.41
C GLN A 195 2.43 8.34 -17.87
N GLN A 196 2.61 8.31 -16.56
CA GLN A 196 3.87 7.95 -15.90
C GLN A 196 5.10 8.79 -16.30
N TYR A 197 4.92 10.07 -16.57
CA TYR A 197 6.03 11.00 -16.84
C TYR A 197 7.03 11.12 -15.68
N ARG A 198 6.63 10.70 -14.48
CA ARG A 198 7.44 10.70 -13.27
C ARG A 198 8.02 12.05 -12.86
N ILE A 199 7.36 13.12 -13.23
CA ILE A 199 7.67 14.51 -12.84
C ILE A 199 6.74 15.03 -11.75
N CYS A 200 6.09 14.12 -11.00
CA CYS A 200 5.12 14.49 -9.97
C CYS A 200 5.69 15.46 -8.92
N GLY A 201 6.98 15.32 -8.56
CA GLY A 201 7.68 16.23 -7.65
C GLY A 201 7.75 17.66 -8.16
N SER A 202 7.82 17.87 -9.48
CA SER A 202 7.96 19.22 -10.07
C SER A 202 6.69 20.08 -9.94
N GLY A 203 5.50 19.47 -9.80
CA GLY A 203 4.21 20.16 -9.88
C GLY A 203 3.76 20.52 -11.30
N LEU A 204 4.48 20.08 -12.33
CA LEU A 204 4.22 20.37 -13.75
C LEU A 204 3.60 19.16 -14.47
N CYS A 205 2.73 18.42 -13.80
CA CYS A 205 2.08 17.23 -14.36
C CYS A 205 1.24 17.61 -15.60
N PRO A 206 1.61 17.15 -16.84
CA PRO A 206 0.94 17.58 -18.05
C PRO A 206 -0.48 17.03 -18.21
N VAL A 207 -0.82 15.97 -17.48
CA VAL A 207 -2.18 15.40 -17.47
C VAL A 207 -3.08 15.96 -16.36
N GLY A 208 -2.56 16.88 -15.53
CA GLY A 208 -3.37 17.57 -14.52
C GLY A 208 -3.58 16.85 -13.19
N ILE A 209 -2.99 15.66 -12.98
CA ILE A 209 -3.22 14.87 -11.75
C ILE A 209 -2.39 15.40 -10.57
N ALA A 210 -1.07 15.58 -10.76
CA ALA A 210 -0.14 15.94 -9.69
C ALA A 210 0.36 17.39 -9.83
N THR A 211 -0.56 18.35 -9.91
CA THR A 211 -0.28 19.77 -10.07
C THR A 211 -1.29 20.64 -9.33
N GLN A 212 -0.92 21.86 -8.97
CA GLN A 212 -1.80 22.90 -8.48
C GLN A 212 -1.98 24.03 -9.51
N ASP A 213 -1.27 23.98 -10.64
CA ASP A 213 -1.45 24.92 -11.75
C ASP A 213 -2.88 24.78 -12.35
N PRO A 214 -3.70 25.84 -12.37
CA PRO A 214 -5.07 25.77 -12.85
C PRO A 214 -5.19 25.35 -14.32
N ALA A 215 -4.26 25.81 -15.18
CA ALA A 215 -4.26 25.48 -16.60
C ALA A 215 -3.93 24.02 -16.85
N LEU A 216 -3.00 23.45 -16.06
CA LEU A 216 -2.69 22.02 -16.10
C LEU A 216 -3.82 21.17 -15.49
N ARG A 217 -4.39 21.60 -14.36
CA ARG A 217 -5.54 20.90 -13.72
C ARG A 217 -6.76 20.81 -14.63
N ALA A 218 -7.04 21.84 -15.42
CA ALA A 218 -8.16 21.86 -16.37
C ALA A 218 -8.08 20.75 -17.44
N ARG A 219 -6.90 20.16 -17.65
CA ARG A 219 -6.71 19.03 -18.59
C ARG A 219 -7.26 17.72 -18.04
N PHE A 220 -7.36 17.57 -16.72
CA PHE A 220 -7.88 16.36 -16.10
C PHE A 220 -9.41 16.36 -16.14
N LYS A 221 -9.98 15.40 -16.86
CA LYS A 221 -11.44 15.23 -17.00
C LYS A 221 -11.91 14.21 -15.96
N MET A 222 -12.47 14.72 -14.87
CA MET A 222 -12.78 13.93 -13.66
C MET A 222 -13.76 12.79 -13.97
N GLU A 223 -14.88 13.06 -14.65
CA GLU A 223 -15.91 12.06 -14.96
C GLU A 223 -15.35 10.95 -15.85
N ALA A 224 -14.59 11.32 -16.88
CA ALA A 224 -13.95 10.34 -17.76
C ALA A 224 -12.89 9.50 -17.02
N ALA A 225 -12.14 10.10 -16.11
CA ALA A 225 -11.18 9.40 -15.30
C ALA A 225 -11.86 8.44 -14.32
N ALA A 226 -12.93 8.86 -13.65
CA ALA A 226 -13.72 8.03 -12.76
C ALA A 226 -14.32 6.81 -13.50
N GLN A 227 -14.89 7.03 -14.69
CA GLN A 227 -15.43 5.94 -15.51
C GLN A 227 -14.34 4.92 -15.92
N ARG A 228 -13.14 5.40 -16.28
CA ARG A 228 -12.01 4.51 -16.63
C ARG A 228 -11.56 3.67 -15.44
N VAL A 229 -11.48 4.27 -14.24
CA VAL A 229 -11.14 3.53 -13.01
C VAL A 229 -12.22 2.50 -12.71
N ALA A 230 -13.50 2.86 -12.81
CA ALA A 230 -14.60 1.93 -12.62
C ALA A 230 -14.54 0.75 -13.62
N ASN A 231 -14.27 1.03 -14.89
CA ASN A 231 -14.11 -0.02 -15.91
C ASN A 231 -12.93 -0.95 -15.58
N PHE A 232 -11.78 -0.38 -15.20
CA PHE A 232 -10.60 -1.16 -14.78
C PHE A 232 -10.91 -2.08 -13.61
N LEU A 233 -11.58 -1.59 -12.57
CA LEU A 233 -11.94 -2.39 -11.40
C LEU A 233 -12.97 -3.48 -11.75
N ASN A 234 -13.99 -3.17 -12.57
CA ASN A 234 -14.98 -4.14 -13.01
C ASN A 234 -14.37 -5.27 -13.84
N VAL A 235 -13.49 -4.94 -14.79
CA VAL A 235 -12.75 -5.94 -15.57
C VAL A 235 -11.87 -6.79 -14.67
N SER A 236 -11.09 -6.15 -13.79
CA SER A 236 -10.22 -6.89 -12.85
C SER A 236 -11.01 -7.86 -11.98
N ARG A 237 -12.19 -7.45 -11.50
CA ARG A 237 -13.08 -8.32 -10.73
C ARG A 237 -13.55 -9.52 -11.55
N ALA A 238 -14.06 -9.29 -12.76
CA ALA A 238 -14.55 -10.36 -13.63
C ALA A 238 -13.43 -11.38 -13.99
N GLU A 239 -12.21 -10.89 -14.18
CA GLU A 239 -11.05 -11.73 -14.43
C GLU A 239 -10.63 -12.53 -13.18
N LEU A 240 -10.69 -11.93 -11.98
CA LEU A 240 -10.46 -12.64 -10.72
C LEU A 240 -11.49 -13.76 -10.49
N GLU A 241 -12.77 -13.49 -10.72
CA GLU A 241 -13.82 -14.50 -10.69
C GLU A 241 -13.55 -15.63 -11.70
N THR A 242 -12.97 -15.30 -12.85
CA THR A 242 -12.58 -16.29 -13.86
C THR A 242 -11.41 -17.14 -13.39
N PHE A 243 -10.37 -16.55 -12.76
CA PHE A 243 -9.28 -17.32 -12.17
C PHE A 243 -9.77 -18.32 -11.14
N ALA A 244 -10.64 -17.93 -10.22
CA ALA A 244 -11.24 -18.85 -9.25
C ALA A 244 -11.97 -20.01 -9.96
N ARG A 245 -12.82 -19.71 -10.95
CA ARG A 245 -13.60 -20.74 -11.67
C ARG A 245 -12.72 -21.74 -12.43
N VAL A 246 -11.68 -21.27 -13.14
CA VAL A 246 -10.84 -22.18 -13.94
C VAL A 246 -9.92 -23.05 -13.08
N THR A 247 -9.66 -22.66 -11.83
CA THR A 247 -8.92 -23.45 -10.84
C THR A 247 -9.86 -24.32 -9.96
N GLY A 248 -11.17 -24.26 -10.20
CA GLY A 248 -12.15 -25.11 -9.49
C GLY A 248 -12.57 -24.56 -8.13
N HIS A 249 -12.35 -23.27 -7.86
CA HIS A 249 -12.69 -22.61 -6.60
C HIS A 249 -13.98 -21.80 -6.68
N HIS A 250 -14.63 -21.61 -5.54
CA HIS A 250 -15.84 -20.80 -5.40
C HIS A 250 -15.55 -19.36 -4.97
N SER A 251 -14.37 -19.11 -4.41
CA SER A 251 -13.90 -17.80 -3.96
C SER A 251 -12.47 -17.55 -4.41
N VAL A 252 -12.11 -16.29 -4.62
CA VAL A 252 -10.70 -15.89 -4.86
C VAL A 252 -9.82 -16.11 -3.63
N HIS A 253 -10.41 -16.23 -2.44
CA HIS A 253 -9.70 -16.57 -1.20
C HIS A 253 -9.44 -18.05 -1.03
N ASP A 254 -10.02 -18.90 -1.89
CA ASP A 254 -9.71 -20.33 -1.93
C ASP A 254 -8.44 -20.61 -2.78
N LEU A 255 -7.97 -19.61 -3.55
CA LEU A 255 -6.73 -19.71 -4.31
C LEU A 255 -5.55 -19.96 -3.37
N SER A 256 -4.64 -20.82 -3.80
CA SER A 256 -3.47 -21.19 -3.02
C SER A 256 -2.22 -21.32 -3.89
N THR A 257 -1.06 -21.50 -3.27
CA THR A 257 0.19 -21.77 -4.00
C THR A 257 0.13 -23.06 -4.82
N ALA A 258 -0.81 -23.98 -4.53
CA ALA A 258 -1.04 -25.19 -5.32
C ALA A 258 -1.60 -24.89 -6.73
N ASP A 259 -2.25 -23.72 -6.90
CA ASP A 259 -2.76 -23.24 -8.19
C ASP A 259 -1.71 -22.49 -9.01
N LEU A 260 -0.51 -22.30 -8.45
CA LEU A 260 0.57 -21.56 -9.08
C LEU A 260 1.69 -22.45 -9.58
N ILE A 261 2.26 -22.07 -10.71
CA ILE A 261 3.49 -22.64 -11.27
C ILE A 261 4.41 -21.50 -11.70
N THR A 262 5.71 -21.67 -11.51
CA THR A 262 6.71 -20.71 -11.95
C THR A 262 7.78 -21.33 -12.84
N LEU A 263 8.30 -20.55 -13.79
CA LEU A 263 9.49 -20.90 -14.60
C LEU A 263 10.79 -20.39 -13.95
N ASN A 264 10.68 -19.56 -12.89
CA ASN A 264 11.83 -18.97 -12.22
C ASN A 264 12.23 -19.83 -11.03
N ARG A 265 13.48 -20.34 -11.05
CA ARG A 265 14.02 -21.23 -10.02
C ARG A 265 14.11 -20.55 -8.63
N ASP A 266 14.43 -19.26 -8.59
CA ASP A 266 14.54 -18.54 -7.32
C ASP A 266 13.15 -18.31 -6.71
N ILE A 267 12.16 -17.99 -7.53
CA ILE A 267 10.77 -17.90 -7.06
C ILE A 267 10.35 -19.26 -6.49
N ALA A 268 10.56 -20.36 -7.21
CA ALA A 268 10.22 -21.70 -6.71
C ALA A 268 10.92 -22.00 -5.39
N ARG A 269 12.24 -21.74 -5.31
CA ARG A 269 13.06 -22.04 -4.13
C ARG A 269 12.62 -21.27 -2.88
N TYR A 270 12.32 -19.97 -3.02
CA TYR A 270 12.10 -19.09 -1.87
C TYR A 270 10.63 -18.92 -1.50
N THR A 271 9.70 -19.13 -2.43
CA THR A 271 8.26 -18.96 -2.15
C THR A 271 7.52 -20.29 -1.90
N GLY A 272 8.07 -21.41 -2.36
CA GLY A 272 7.39 -22.71 -2.31
C GLY A 272 6.44 -22.95 -3.49
N ILE A 273 6.32 -22.03 -4.44
CA ILE A 273 5.58 -22.23 -5.68
C ILE A 273 6.29 -23.29 -6.53
N ALA A 274 5.55 -24.29 -7.02
CA ALA A 274 6.13 -25.37 -7.82
C ALA A 274 6.79 -24.84 -9.10
N HIS A 275 7.99 -25.38 -9.41
CA HIS A 275 8.65 -25.09 -10.70
C HIS A 275 8.04 -25.97 -11.80
N ALA A 276 7.75 -25.39 -12.96
CA ALA A 276 7.10 -26.08 -14.07
C ALA A 276 7.83 -27.34 -14.57
N GLY A 277 9.14 -27.41 -14.38
CA GLY A 277 9.96 -28.59 -14.72
C GLY A 277 10.06 -29.66 -13.61
N THR A 278 9.36 -29.48 -12.47
CA THR A 278 9.37 -30.45 -11.37
C THR A 278 8.08 -31.27 -11.43
N PRO A 279 8.14 -32.61 -11.60
CA PRO A 279 6.95 -33.42 -11.60
C PRO A 279 6.26 -33.34 -10.23
N LYS A 280 4.93 -33.19 -10.21
CA LYS A 280 4.10 -33.44 -9.02
C LYS A 280 3.91 -34.97 -8.94
N LEU A 281 4.61 -35.62 -8.00
CA LEU A 281 4.43 -37.03 -7.67
C LEU A 281 3.27 -37.20 -6.69
#